data_139be70e2129faf6fd48f98078f75c13
#
_entry.id   139be70e2129faf6fd48f98078f75c13
#
_cell.length_a   1.000
_cell.length_b   1.000
_cell.length_c   1.000
_cell.angle_alpha   90.00
_cell.angle_beta   90.00
_cell.angle_gamma   90.00
#
_symmetry.space_group_name_H-M   'P 1'
#
loop_
_entity.id
_entity.type
_entity.pdbx_description
1 polymer ?
#
loop_
_entity_poly.entity_id
_entity_poly.type
_entity_poly.pdbx_seq_one_letter_code
_entity_poly.pdbx_strand_id
1 'polypeptide(L)'
;MRMKKMSAVYMGLFCMLCTVSMADVLVPYLPAYIHGSSWWQPKPGVSWQWQLSGTLDTDLDVDMYDVDLFDTSASMISLLKSQGKKVICYMSAGSWENYRDDANVFPEEVLGKYLDGWPDERWLDISRIDILGPIMLRRMDLAVEKGCDGIEPDNIDGYSNDSGFALTSEEQLTYNRWLAEAAHARNLSIGLKNDLDQVQDLVSYFDWALNEQCFQYDECDLLLPFVQAGKAVFGVEYSLSTTTFCSQANSMNFDWLKKNLSLDSWRVSCR
;
A
#
# COMPACT_ATOMS: atom_id res chain seq x y z
N MET A 1 -33.04 -61.89 59.72
CA MET A 1 -33.67 -61.21 58.57
C MET A 1 -32.61 -60.41 57.85
N ARG A 2 -32.18 -60.93 56.70
CA ARG A 2 -30.99 -60.37 55.97
C ARG A 2 -31.44 -59.28 54.97
N MET A 3 -30.90 -58.06 55.14
CA MET A 3 -31.08 -56.98 54.17
C MET A 3 -30.04 -57.11 53.03
N LYS A 4 -30.52 -57.17 51.79
CA LYS A 4 -29.68 -57.14 50.58
C LYS A 4 -29.25 -55.68 50.28
N LYS A 5 -27.99 -55.50 50.15
CA LYS A 5 -27.41 -54.26 49.63
C LYS A 5 -27.51 -54.20 48.08
N MET A 6 -28.17 -53.20 47.57
CA MET A 6 -28.16 -52.84 46.16
C MET A 6 -26.94 -51.94 45.90
N SER A 7 -26.05 -52.39 44.97
CA SER A 7 -24.95 -51.56 44.46
C SER A 7 -25.44 -50.70 43.30
N ALA A 8 -25.30 -49.40 43.44
CA ALA A 8 -25.53 -48.43 42.36
C ALA A 8 -24.23 -48.30 41.53
N VAL A 9 -24.34 -48.61 40.24
CA VAL A 9 -23.29 -48.39 39.27
C VAL A 9 -23.38 -46.94 38.81
N TYR A 10 -22.38 -46.11 39.18
CA TYR A 10 -22.19 -44.77 38.62
C TYR A 10 -21.50 -44.88 37.27
N MET A 11 -22.23 -44.56 36.20
CA MET A 11 -21.72 -44.41 34.86
C MET A 11 -21.17 -42.96 34.73
N GLY A 12 -19.85 -42.82 34.87
CA GLY A 12 -19.18 -41.55 34.72
C GLY A 12 -19.18 -41.12 33.25
N LEU A 13 -19.89 -40.05 32.97
CA LEU A 13 -19.84 -39.33 31.68
C LEU A 13 -18.53 -38.54 31.61
N PHE A 14 -17.54 -39.03 30.88
CA PHE A 14 -16.32 -38.29 30.60
C PHE A 14 -16.63 -37.22 29.55
N CYS A 15 -16.84 -36.00 30.00
CA CYS A 15 -16.90 -34.82 29.13
C CYS A 15 -15.47 -34.50 28.65
N MET A 16 -15.16 -34.91 27.44
CA MET A 16 -13.90 -34.58 26.79
C MET A 16 -13.95 -33.10 26.42
N LEU A 17 -13.41 -32.24 27.29
CA LEU A 17 -13.15 -30.86 26.99
C LEU A 17 -12.08 -30.82 25.88
N CYS A 18 -12.53 -30.56 24.64
CA CYS A 18 -11.66 -30.25 23.52
C CYS A 18 -11.06 -28.85 23.79
N THR A 19 -9.87 -28.81 24.37
CA THR A 19 -9.07 -27.57 24.43
C THR A 19 -8.52 -27.33 23.03
N VAL A 20 -9.18 -26.46 22.27
CA VAL A 20 -8.60 -25.91 21.04
C VAL A 20 -7.43 -25.03 21.48
N SER A 21 -6.21 -25.48 21.17
CA SER A 21 -5.00 -24.69 21.39
C SER A 21 -5.04 -23.47 20.46
N MET A 22 -4.81 -22.26 20.99
CA MET A 22 -4.67 -21.02 20.22
C MET A 22 -3.40 -20.99 19.32
N ALA A 23 -2.69 -22.11 19.19
CA ALA A 23 -1.51 -22.22 18.36
C ALA A 23 -1.79 -22.49 16.86
N ASP A 24 -3.05 -22.76 16.48
CA ASP A 24 -3.40 -23.15 15.11
C ASP A 24 -3.89 -22.02 14.20
N VAL A 25 -3.73 -20.76 14.59
CA VAL A 25 -4.17 -19.59 13.77
C VAL A 25 -3.02 -18.92 12.98
N LEU A 26 -1.81 -19.41 13.12
CA LEU A 26 -0.70 -19.01 12.24
C LEU A 26 -0.56 -20.03 11.11
N VAL A 27 -1.49 -20.03 10.16
CA VAL A 27 -1.21 -20.63 8.87
C VAL A 27 -0.23 -19.70 8.15
N PRO A 28 1.03 -20.09 7.93
CA PRO A 28 1.90 -19.31 7.05
C PRO A 28 1.33 -19.49 5.63
N TYR A 29 0.62 -18.48 5.15
CA TYR A 29 0.31 -18.37 3.75
C TYR A 29 1.61 -18.00 3.03
N LEU A 30 2.44 -19.02 2.74
CA LEU A 30 3.53 -18.90 1.80
C LEU A 30 2.91 -19.14 0.41
N PRO A 31 2.73 -18.12 -0.44
CA PRO A 31 2.44 -18.37 -1.82
C PRO A 31 3.63 -19.11 -2.43
N ALA A 32 3.36 -20.24 -3.07
CA ALA A 32 4.35 -20.91 -3.91
C ALA A 32 4.87 -19.86 -4.92
N TYR A 33 6.16 -19.62 -4.94
CA TYR A 33 6.85 -18.81 -5.94
C TYR A 33 6.55 -19.41 -7.32
N ILE A 34 5.56 -18.88 -8.00
CA ILE A 34 5.26 -19.25 -9.38
C ILE A 34 6.23 -18.45 -10.25
N HIS A 35 7.10 -19.13 -10.95
CA HIS A 35 7.97 -18.55 -11.96
C HIS A 35 7.13 -17.82 -13.04
N GLY A 36 7.26 -16.50 -13.07
CA GLY A 36 6.59 -15.59 -13.98
C GLY A 36 5.55 -14.75 -13.23
N SER A 37 5.93 -13.53 -12.81
CA SER A 37 4.98 -12.59 -12.23
C SER A 37 3.84 -12.32 -13.23
N SER A 38 2.60 -12.50 -12.81
CA SER A 38 1.44 -12.20 -13.63
C SER A 38 1.00 -10.72 -13.51
N TRP A 39 1.57 -9.99 -12.55
CA TRP A 39 1.29 -8.56 -12.33
C TRP A 39 2.22 -7.65 -13.14
N TRP A 40 1.78 -6.43 -13.34
CA TRP A 40 2.52 -5.42 -14.08
C TRP A 40 3.74 -4.92 -13.31
N GLN A 41 4.88 -4.86 -14.01
CA GLN A 41 6.15 -4.36 -13.48
C GLN A 41 6.66 -3.26 -14.41
N PRO A 42 6.45 -1.98 -14.07
CA PRO A 42 6.87 -0.86 -14.90
C PRO A 42 8.40 -0.73 -14.93
N LYS A 43 8.89 -0.40 -16.12
CA LYS A 43 10.29 -0.05 -16.33
C LYS A 43 10.43 1.47 -16.42
N PRO A 44 11.62 2.03 -16.21
CA PRO A 44 11.86 3.44 -16.44
C PRO A 44 11.43 3.88 -17.86
N GLY A 45 10.83 5.06 -17.96
CA GLY A 45 10.33 5.61 -19.21
C GLY A 45 8.82 5.48 -19.42
N VAL A 46 8.08 5.05 -18.42
CA VAL A 46 6.61 5.02 -18.44
C VAL A 46 6.07 6.42 -18.25
N SER A 47 5.27 6.91 -19.19
CA SER A 47 4.54 8.17 -19.04
C SER A 47 3.32 7.97 -18.13
N TRP A 48 3.05 8.92 -17.22
CA TRP A 48 2.06 8.71 -16.18
C TRP A 48 1.33 9.98 -15.75
N GLN A 49 0.16 9.80 -15.18
CA GLN A 49 -0.62 10.83 -14.50
C GLN A 49 -0.93 10.38 -13.07
N TRP A 50 -0.71 11.25 -12.12
CA TRP A 50 -1.16 11.10 -10.75
C TRP A 50 -2.29 12.09 -10.49
N GLN A 51 -3.51 11.57 -10.32
CA GLN A 51 -4.66 12.43 -10.10
C GLN A 51 -5.59 11.83 -9.07
N LEU A 52 -5.59 12.42 -7.87
CA LEU A 52 -6.40 11.98 -6.74
C LEU A 52 -7.56 12.94 -6.45
N SER A 53 -7.67 14.06 -7.16
CA SER A 53 -8.73 15.02 -6.93
C SER A 53 -9.34 15.57 -8.22
N GLY A 54 -10.57 16.09 -8.10
CA GLY A 54 -11.29 16.71 -9.21
C GLY A 54 -11.82 15.71 -10.24
N THR A 55 -12.32 16.21 -11.36
CA THR A 55 -12.78 15.35 -12.46
C THR A 55 -11.57 14.75 -13.18
N LEU A 56 -11.52 13.41 -13.27
CA LEU A 56 -10.42 12.71 -13.91
C LEU A 56 -10.31 13.12 -15.38
N ASP A 57 -9.11 13.57 -15.79
CA ASP A 57 -8.78 13.84 -17.19
C ASP A 57 -8.37 12.53 -17.86
N THR A 58 -9.24 11.98 -18.68
CA THR A 58 -9.04 10.68 -19.37
C THR A 58 -8.42 10.82 -20.75
N ASP A 59 -8.17 12.03 -21.21
CA ASP A 59 -7.73 12.32 -22.58
C ASP A 59 -6.20 12.46 -22.70
N LEU A 60 -5.46 12.33 -21.57
CA LEU A 60 -4.01 12.40 -21.59
C LEU A 60 -3.40 11.19 -22.29
N ASP A 61 -2.45 11.46 -23.17
CA ASP A 61 -1.66 10.41 -23.81
C ASP A 61 -0.51 9.97 -22.89
N VAL A 62 -0.86 9.07 -21.95
CA VAL A 62 0.06 8.50 -20.96
C VAL A 62 -0.15 6.99 -20.90
N ASP A 63 0.86 6.25 -20.43
CA ASP A 63 0.80 4.80 -20.29
C ASP A 63 0.08 4.36 -19.01
N MET A 64 0.15 5.17 -17.95
CA MET A 64 -0.34 4.83 -16.63
C MET A 64 -1.10 6.01 -15.98
N TYR A 65 -2.17 5.67 -15.30
CA TYR A 65 -2.86 6.54 -14.35
C TYR A 65 -2.75 5.99 -12.95
N ASP A 66 -2.46 6.86 -11.99
CA ASP A 66 -2.61 6.60 -10.59
C ASP A 66 -3.77 7.44 -10.05
N VAL A 67 -4.78 6.77 -9.53
CA VAL A 67 -6.09 7.35 -9.20
C VAL A 67 -6.58 6.86 -7.84
N ASP A 68 -7.43 7.63 -7.18
CA ASP A 68 -7.98 7.24 -5.89
C ASP A 68 -8.82 5.95 -5.99
N LEU A 69 -8.54 4.99 -5.10
CA LEU A 69 -9.22 3.69 -5.08
C LEU A 69 -10.72 3.82 -4.79
N PHE A 70 -11.10 4.69 -3.86
CA PHE A 70 -12.47 4.78 -3.38
C PHE A 70 -13.32 5.64 -4.31
N ASP A 71 -12.80 6.79 -4.73
CA ASP A 71 -13.51 7.80 -5.51
C ASP A 71 -13.59 7.48 -7.01
N THR A 72 -12.66 6.64 -7.52
CA THR A 72 -12.69 6.24 -8.93
C THR A 72 -13.58 5.03 -9.15
N SER A 73 -14.59 5.17 -10.00
CA SER A 73 -15.51 4.07 -10.29
C SER A 73 -14.87 2.95 -11.12
N ALA A 74 -15.35 1.71 -10.96
CA ALA A 74 -14.90 0.58 -11.79
C ALA A 74 -15.15 0.83 -13.30
N SER A 75 -16.19 1.58 -13.67
CA SER A 75 -16.45 1.96 -15.05
C SER A 75 -15.39 2.91 -15.60
N MET A 76 -14.89 3.84 -14.79
CA MET A 76 -13.81 4.75 -15.17
C MET A 76 -12.48 4.00 -15.35
N ILE A 77 -12.16 3.10 -14.43
CA ILE A 77 -10.98 2.21 -14.55
C ILE A 77 -11.09 1.37 -15.83
N SER A 78 -12.26 0.77 -16.10
CA SER A 78 -12.49 0.01 -17.32
C SER A 78 -12.34 0.87 -18.58
N LEU A 79 -12.77 2.12 -18.56
CA LEU A 79 -12.59 3.07 -19.67
C LEU A 79 -11.10 3.30 -19.96
N LEU A 80 -10.30 3.65 -18.96
CA LEU A 80 -8.85 3.85 -19.09
C LEU A 80 -8.17 2.58 -19.63
N LYS A 81 -8.52 1.42 -19.09
CA LYS A 81 -7.98 0.13 -19.56
C LYS A 81 -8.38 -0.19 -21.01
N SER A 82 -9.57 0.19 -21.44
CA SER A 82 -10.00 0.03 -22.84
C SER A 82 -9.19 0.89 -23.81
N GLN A 83 -8.59 1.98 -23.33
CA GLN A 83 -7.64 2.83 -24.06
C GLN A 83 -6.19 2.30 -24.00
N GLY A 84 -5.96 1.12 -23.39
CA GLY A 84 -4.64 0.51 -23.26
C GLY A 84 -3.81 1.03 -22.08
N LYS A 85 -4.39 1.87 -21.21
CA LYS A 85 -3.69 2.44 -20.05
C LYS A 85 -3.60 1.41 -18.93
N LYS A 86 -2.54 1.51 -18.13
CA LYS A 86 -2.43 0.85 -16.82
C LYS A 86 -3.07 1.74 -15.76
N VAL A 87 -3.73 1.11 -14.78
CA VAL A 87 -4.39 1.84 -13.70
C VAL A 87 -3.88 1.35 -12.35
N ILE A 88 -3.20 2.22 -11.65
CA ILE A 88 -2.80 2.08 -10.24
C ILE A 88 -3.88 2.74 -9.39
N CYS A 89 -4.17 2.15 -8.25
CA CYS A 89 -5.17 2.66 -7.32
C CYS A 89 -4.51 3.05 -6.00
N TYR A 90 -4.51 4.36 -5.71
CA TYR A 90 -4.05 4.94 -4.45
C TYR A 90 -4.95 4.49 -3.30
N MET A 91 -4.34 4.14 -2.19
CA MET A 91 -4.99 3.96 -0.90
C MET A 91 -4.02 4.27 0.23
N SER A 92 -4.43 4.97 1.28
CA SER A 92 -3.56 5.03 2.45
C SER A 92 -3.46 3.67 3.14
N ALA A 93 -2.26 3.26 3.49
CA ALA A 93 -2.00 2.02 4.22
C ALA A 93 -1.36 2.27 5.60
N GLY A 94 -0.85 3.49 5.83
CA GLY A 94 -0.28 3.89 7.11
C GLY A 94 -1.04 5.02 7.80
N SER A 95 -2.12 5.55 7.19
CA SER A 95 -3.03 6.48 7.85
C SER A 95 -4.49 6.05 7.77
N TRP A 96 -5.25 6.48 8.76
CA TRP A 96 -6.69 6.45 8.79
C TRP A 96 -7.23 7.77 8.27
N GLU A 97 -8.16 7.71 7.33
CA GLU A 97 -8.81 8.85 6.70
C GLU A 97 -10.28 8.88 7.15
N ASN A 98 -10.72 9.95 7.86
CA ASN A 98 -12.04 10.00 8.49
C ASN A 98 -13.21 10.00 7.49
N TYR A 99 -12.94 10.35 6.26
CA TYR A 99 -13.90 10.50 5.17
C TYR A 99 -14.09 9.25 4.31
N ARG A 100 -13.33 8.17 4.57
CA ARG A 100 -13.48 6.92 3.81
C ARG A 100 -14.66 6.10 4.31
N ASP A 101 -15.33 5.41 3.40
CA ASP A 101 -16.47 4.57 3.71
C ASP A 101 -16.17 3.48 4.75
N ASP A 102 -14.92 3.05 4.82
CA ASP A 102 -14.44 2.03 5.75
C ASP A 102 -13.80 2.61 7.04
N ALA A 103 -13.86 3.93 7.26
CA ALA A 103 -13.25 4.57 8.42
C ALA A 103 -13.70 3.96 9.76
N ASN A 104 -14.96 3.52 9.83
CA ASN A 104 -15.58 2.98 11.05
C ASN A 104 -15.13 1.54 11.41
N VAL A 105 -14.37 0.86 10.54
CA VAL A 105 -13.86 -0.49 10.85
C VAL A 105 -12.52 -0.46 11.58
N PHE A 106 -11.87 0.70 11.66
CA PHE A 106 -10.63 0.87 12.39
C PHE A 106 -10.92 1.09 13.88
N PRO A 107 -10.45 0.22 14.79
CA PRO A 107 -10.62 0.46 16.22
C PRO A 107 -9.71 1.59 16.71
N GLU A 108 -10.19 2.36 17.71
CA GLU A 108 -9.46 3.53 18.24
C GLU A 108 -8.05 3.20 18.73
N GLU A 109 -7.81 1.97 19.17
CA GLU A 109 -6.51 1.53 19.69
C GLU A 109 -5.38 1.52 18.67
N VAL A 110 -5.68 1.54 17.36
CA VAL A 110 -4.69 1.62 16.28
C VAL A 110 -4.60 3.02 15.66
N LEU A 111 -5.36 4.00 16.18
CA LEU A 111 -5.38 5.37 15.66
C LEU A 111 -4.44 6.25 16.49
N GLY A 112 -3.37 6.73 15.86
CA GLY A 112 -2.34 7.57 16.47
C GLY A 112 -2.64 9.06 16.42
N LYS A 113 -1.58 9.86 16.31
CA LYS A 113 -1.67 11.31 16.14
C LYS A 113 -2.19 11.67 14.75
N TYR A 114 -2.71 12.88 14.63
CA TYR A 114 -3.04 13.45 13.33
C TYR A 114 -1.78 13.68 12.49
N LEU A 115 -1.90 13.47 11.18
CA LEU A 115 -0.83 13.80 10.24
C LEU A 115 -0.65 15.32 10.18
N ASP A 116 0.60 15.76 10.16
CA ASP A 116 0.90 17.19 10.00
C ASP A 116 0.42 17.70 8.64
N GLY A 117 -0.36 18.78 8.65
CA GLY A 117 -0.98 19.32 7.44
C GLY A 117 -2.27 18.63 6.97
N TRP A 118 -2.63 17.47 7.56
CA TRP A 118 -3.79 16.66 7.17
C TRP A 118 -4.70 16.39 8.36
N PRO A 119 -5.56 17.34 8.77
CA PRO A 119 -6.34 17.25 10.01
C PRO A 119 -7.44 16.17 9.99
N ASP A 120 -7.74 15.61 8.83
CA ASP A 120 -8.72 14.55 8.64
C ASP A 120 -8.08 13.14 8.65
N GLU A 121 -6.76 13.05 8.89
CA GLU A 121 -5.99 11.82 8.87
C GLU A 121 -5.25 11.58 10.17
N ARG A 122 -5.13 10.32 10.57
CA ARG A 122 -4.37 9.88 11.75
C ARG A 122 -3.44 8.73 11.37
N TRP A 123 -2.20 8.75 11.88
CA TRP A 123 -1.27 7.64 11.74
C TRP A 123 -1.87 6.34 12.28
N LEU A 124 -1.52 5.22 11.65
CA LEU A 124 -1.89 3.89 12.11
C LEU A 124 -0.75 3.22 12.89
N ASP A 125 -1.11 2.39 13.88
CA ASP A 125 -0.17 1.49 14.54
C ASP A 125 0.11 0.28 13.62
N ILE A 126 1.08 0.45 12.73
CA ILE A 126 1.43 -0.58 11.73
C ILE A 126 2.07 -1.84 12.35
N SER A 127 2.43 -1.81 13.62
CA SER A 127 2.87 -3.00 14.36
C SER A 127 1.70 -4.00 14.57
N ARG A 128 0.46 -3.52 14.45
CA ARG A 128 -0.77 -4.29 14.66
C ARG A 128 -1.32 -4.87 13.34
N ILE A 129 -0.49 -5.64 12.63
CA ILE A 129 -0.91 -6.34 11.39
C ILE A 129 -2.10 -7.28 11.68
N ASP A 130 -2.22 -7.80 12.89
CA ASP A 130 -3.35 -8.61 13.34
C ASP A 130 -4.70 -7.88 13.21
N ILE A 131 -4.72 -6.57 13.41
CA ILE A 131 -5.91 -5.71 13.29
C ILE A 131 -5.99 -5.06 11.90
N LEU A 132 -4.90 -4.45 11.43
CA LEU A 132 -4.90 -3.71 10.17
C LEU A 132 -4.93 -4.64 8.94
N GLY A 133 -4.35 -5.84 9.07
CA GLY A 133 -4.25 -6.78 7.95
C GLY A 133 -5.59 -7.08 7.28
N PRO A 134 -6.63 -7.52 8.01
CA PRO A 134 -7.95 -7.73 7.41
C PRO A 134 -8.53 -6.52 6.68
N ILE A 135 -8.24 -5.30 7.16
CA ILE A 135 -8.73 -4.05 6.55
C ILE A 135 -7.98 -3.78 5.24
N MET A 136 -6.65 -3.84 5.26
CA MET A 136 -5.83 -3.63 4.07
C MET A 136 -6.08 -4.69 2.99
N LEU A 137 -6.29 -5.95 3.38
CA LEU A 137 -6.66 -7.00 2.44
C LEU A 137 -7.99 -6.69 1.74
N ARG A 138 -8.98 -6.15 2.45
CA ARG A 138 -10.26 -5.73 1.84
C ARG A 138 -10.10 -4.56 0.89
N ARG A 139 -9.23 -3.57 1.20
CA ARG A 139 -8.89 -2.48 0.28
C ARG A 139 -8.23 -3.03 -0.99
N MET A 140 -7.29 -3.98 -0.85
CA MET A 140 -6.68 -4.66 -2.01
C MET A 140 -7.69 -5.49 -2.81
N ASP A 141 -8.61 -6.20 -2.15
CA ASP A 141 -9.69 -6.94 -2.81
C ASP A 141 -10.60 -5.97 -3.60
N LEU A 142 -10.91 -4.79 -3.05
CA LEU A 142 -11.64 -3.74 -3.77
C LEU A 142 -10.88 -3.25 -5.01
N ALA A 143 -9.55 -3.11 -4.94
CA ALA A 143 -8.73 -2.75 -6.09
C ALA A 143 -8.84 -3.81 -7.21
N VAL A 144 -8.79 -5.10 -6.84
CA VAL A 144 -9.02 -6.21 -7.79
C VAL A 144 -10.43 -6.15 -8.38
N GLU A 145 -11.46 -5.98 -7.56
CA GLU A 145 -12.87 -5.88 -7.99
C GLU A 145 -13.09 -4.72 -8.96
N LYS A 146 -12.46 -3.57 -8.72
CA LYS A 146 -12.53 -2.41 -9.61
C LYS A 146 -11.70 -2.57 -10.88
N GLY A 147 -10.76 -3.53 -10.91
CA GLY A 147 -9.93 -3.87 -12.07
C GLY A 147 -8.62 -3.09 -12.14
N CYS A 148 -8.10 -2.59 -11.02
CA CYS A 148 -6.78 -1.95 -10.94
C CYS A 148 -5.67 -2.94 -11.36
N ASP A 149 -4.60 -2.45 -11.98
CA ASP A 149 -3.40 -3.24 -12.31
C ASP A 149 -2.40 -3.28 -11.15
N GLY A 150 -2.54 -2.38 -10.19
CA GLY A 150 -1.70 -2.30 -9.01
C GLY A 150 -2.24 -1.30 -7.98
N ILE A 151 -1.47 -1.11 -6.90
CA ILE A 151 -1.79 -0.19 -5.82
C ILE A 151 -0.59 0.71 -5.46
N GLU A 152 -0.90 1.93 -5.04
CA GLU A 152 -0.02 2.84 -4.32
C GLU A 152 -0.46 2.89 -2.86
N PRO A 153 0.22 2.18 -1.94
CA PRO A 153 -0.05 2.27 -0.51
C PRO A 153 0.68 3.49 0.08
N ASP A 154 -0.05 4.49 0.52
CA ASP A 154 0.51 5.72 1.08
C ASP A 154 0.75 5.64 2.60
N ASN A 155 1.59 6.55 3.12
CA ASN A 155 1.93 6.72 4.53
C ASN A 155 2.62 5.49 5.15
N ILE A 156 3.43 4.79 4.38
CA ILE A 156 4.12 3.57 4.79
C ILE A 156 5.54 3.81 5.31
N ASP A 157 5.74 4.95 5.95
CA ASP A 157 6.98 5.42 6.57
C ASP A 157 6.74 5.98 8.00
N GLY A 158 5.67 5.53 8.65
CA GLY A 158 5.21 6.03 9.95
C GLY A 158 6.25 5.96 11.07
N TYR A 159 7.23 5.04 10.98
CA TYR A 159 8.31 4.91 11.97
C TYR A 159 9.24 6.13 12.03
N SER A 160 9.38 6.85 10.94
CA SER A 160 10.19 8.08 10.85
C SER A 160 9.40 9.34 11.23
N ASN A 161 8.10 9.20 11.52
CA ASN A 161 7.16 10.28 11.80
C ASN A 161 6.68 10.26 13.25
N ASP A 162 6.15 11.39 13.75
CA ASP A 162 5.53 11.48 15.07
C ASP A 162 4.12 10.86 15.05
N SER A 163 4.08 9.55 14.81
CA SER A 163 2.83 8.79 14.67
C SER A 163 2.02 8.68 15.97
N GLY A 164 2.63 8.94 17.12
CA GLY A 164 2.01 8.68 18.43
C GLY A 164 2.27 7.27 18.95
N PHE A 165 2.93 6.42 18.17
CA PHE A 165 3.37 5.07 18.51
C PHE A 165 4.89 5.00 18.51
N ALA A 166 5.45 4.08 19.29
CA ALA A 166 6.89 3.82 19.31
C ALA A 166 7.28 2.82 18.20
N LEU A 167 6.96 3.17 16.95
CA LEU A 167 7.25 2.32 15.81
C LEU A 167 8.75 2.24 15.55
N THR A 168 9.22 1.05 15.26
CA THR A 168 10.61 0.77 14.90
C THR A 168 10.78 0.60 13.39
N SER A 169 11.99 0.85 12.90
CA SER A 169 12.34 0.57 11.49
C SER A 169 12.03 -0.89 11.08
N GLU A 170 12.26 -1.87 11.98
CA GLU A 170 11.99 -3.28 11.69
C GLU A 170 10.49 -3.60 11.59
N GLU A 171 9.66 -2.95 12.40
CA GLU A 171 8.19 -3.08 12.29
C GLU A 171 7.69 -2.48 10.98
N GLN A 172 8.24 -1.35 10.55
CA GLN A 172 7.94 -0.76 9.24
C GLN A 172 8.34 -1.70 8.10
N LEU A 173 9.56 -2.24 8.12
CA LEU A 173 10.02 -3.23 7.13
C LEU A 173 9.10 -4.46 7.09
N THR A 174 8.69 -4.96 8.25
CA THR A 174 7.80 -6.11 8.37
C THR A 174 6.44 -5.80 7.73
N TYR A 175 5.88 -4.63 8.03
CA TYR A 175 4.60 -4.20 7.48
C TYR A 175 4.68 -3.98 5.96
N ASN A 176 5.70 -3.29 5.47
CA ASN A 176 5.87 -2.99 4.05
C ASN A 176 6.09 -4.27 3.22
N ARG A 177 6.89 -5.22 3.72
CA ARG A 177 7.05 -6.54 3.08
C ARG A 177 5.74 -7.31 3.03
N TRP A 178 4.99 -7.29 4.13
CA TRP A 178 3.67 -7.92 4.19
C TRP A 178 2.68 -7.32 3.19
N LEU A 179 2.64 -5.98 3.06
CA LEU A 179 1.81 -5.30 2.04
C LEU A 179 2.17 -5.77 0.64
N ALA A 180 3.47 -5.84 0.32
CA ALA A 180 3.94 -6.27 -1.00
C ALA A 180 3.53 -7.73 -1.29
N GLU A 181 3.72 -8.64 -0.35
CA GLU A 181 3.31 -10.03 -0.50
C GLU A 181 1.79 -10.18 -0.67
N ALA A 182 1.01 -9.40 0.08
CA ALA A 182 -0.45 -9.40 0.01
C ALA A 182 -0.98 -8.89 -1.35
N ALA A 183 -0.33 -7.85 -1.91
CA ALA A 183 -0.65 -7.32 -3.25
C ALA A 183 -0.29 -8.34 -4.35
N HIS A 184 0.90 -8.93 -4.30
CA HIS A 184 1.34 -9.94 -5.25
C HIS A 184 0.47 -11.20 -5.22
N ALA A 185 0.00 -11.63 -4.05
CA ALA A 185 -0.95 -12.74 -3.93
C ALA A 185 -2.28 -12.47 -4.66
N ARG A 186 -2.58 -11.20 -4.97
CA ARG A 186 -3.75 -10.73 -5.70
C ARG A 186 -3.47 -10.36 -7.16
N ASN A 187 -2.24 -10.61 -7.64
CA ASN A 187 -1.75 -10.16 -8.95
C ASN A 187 -1.80 -8.63 -9.14
N LEU A 188 -1.69 -7.87 -8.07
CA LEU A 188 -1.54 -6.42 -8.10
C LEU A 188 -0.05 -6.05 -8.09
N SER A 189 0.33 -5.13 -8.95
CA SER A 189 1.59 -4.39 -8.85
C SER A 189 1.58 -3.50 -7.59
N ILE A 190 2.72 -3.22 -6.98
CA ILE A 190 2.80 -2.37 -5.81
C ILE A 190 3.98 -1.42 -5.86
N GLY A 191 3.72 -0.14 -5.54
CA GLY A 191 4.73 0.90 -5.43
C GLY A 191 5.19 1.14 -4.00
N LEU A 192 6.48 1.37 -3.80
CA LEU A 192 7.01 1.90 -2.55
C LEU A 192 6.79 3.41 -2.54
N LYS A 193 5.92 3.89 -1.64
CA LYS A 193 5.70 5.32 -1.44
C LYS A 193 6.70 5.86 -0.42
N ASN A 194 7.49 6.87 -0.84
CA ASN A 194 8.50 7.49 0.01
C ASN A 194 9.42 6.45 0.71
N ASP A 195 9.51 6.42 2.04
CA ASP A 195 10.29 5.48 2.86
C ASP A 195 11.72 5.26 2.33
N LEU A 196 12.41 6.37 2.08
CA LEU A 196 13.69 6.38 1.37
C LEU A 196 14.81 5.65 2.11
N ASP A 197 14.81 5.71 3.45
CA ASP A 197 15.84 5.06 4.28
C ASP A 197 15.78 3.52 4.18
N GLN A 198 14.64 2.96 3.79
CA GLN A 198 14.43 1.51 3.69
C GLN A 198 14.45 0.98 2.24
N VAL A 199 14.68 1.84 1.25
CA VAL A 199 14.69 1.46 -0.18
C VAL A 199 15.58 0.25 -0.45
N GLN A 200 16.77 0.19 0.15
CA GLN A 200 17.73 -0.89 -0.08
C GLN A 200 17.19 -2.25 0.38
N ASP A 201 16.39 -2.28 1.45
CA ASP A 201 15.79 -3.48 2.03
C ASP A 201 14.46 -3.88 1.35
N LEU A 202 13.81 -2.91 0.68
CA LEU A 202 12.48 -3.07 0.11
C LEU A 202 12.46 -3.18 -1.42
N VAL A 203 13.52 -2.77 -2.11
CA VAL A 203 13.57 -2.78 -3.58
C VAL A 203 13.29 -4.15 -4.20
N SER A 204 13.59 -5.25 -3.50
CA SER A 204 13.30 -6.61 -3.98
C SER A 204 11.82 -7.00 -3.84
N TYR A 205 11.07 -6.33 -2.98
CA TYR A 205 9.66 -6.63 -2.70
C TYR A 205 8.70 -5.78 -3.53
N PHE A 206 9.05 -4.53 -3.82
CA PHE A 206 8.20 -3.58 -4.54
C PHE A 206 8.56 -3.55 -6.03
N ASP A 207 7.56 -3.30 -6.88
CA ASP A 207 7.72 -3.34 -8.34
C ASP A 207 8.22 -2.01 -8.93
N TRP A 208 8.00 -0.92 -8.22
CA TRP A 208 8.36 0.45 -8.57
C TRP A 208 8.39 1.32 -7.32
N ALA A 209 8.85 2.56 -7.44
CA ALA A 209 8.80 3.54 -6.37
C ALA A 209 8.02 4.79 -6.82
N LEU A 210 7.34 5.44 -5.87
CA LEU A 210 6.80 6.79 -6.01
C LEU A 210 7.30 7.66 -4.86
N ASN A 211 7.89 8.80 -5.20
CA ASN A 211 8.43 9.72 -4.21
C ASN A 211 7.92 11.13 -4.42
N GLU A 212 7.80 11.85 -3.33
CA GLU A 212 7.48 13.26 -3.29
C GLU A 212 8.68 14.08 -2.83
N GLN A 213 9.06 15.06 -3.66
CA GLN A 213 9.98 16.14 -3.30
C GLN A 213 11.44 15.74 -3.02
N CYS A 214 11.94 14.61 -3.52
CA CYS A 214 13.34 14.23 -3.26
C CYS A 214 14.35 15.24 -3.81
N PHE A 215 14.03 16.00 -4.88
CA PHE A 215 14.91 17.08 -5.37
C PHE A 215 14.88 18.30 -4.44
N GLN A 216 13.74 18.58 -3.80
CA GLN A 216 13.65 19.66 -2.83
C GLN A 216 14.49 19.37 -1.58
N TYR A 217 14.58 18.09 -1.17
CA TYR A 217 15.30 17.67 0.02
C TYR A 217 16.69 17.10 -0.25
N ASP A 218 17.12 17.06 -1.55
CA ASP A 218 18.46 16.56 -1.97
C ASP A 218 18.71 15.09 -1.57
N GLU A 219 17.72 14.22 -1.76
CA GLU A 219 17.76 12.82 -1.33
C GLU A 219 17.42 11.81 -2.44
N CYS A 220 17.32 12.28 -3.71
CA CYS A 220 16.91 11.44 -4.84
C CYS A 220 17.85 10.25 -5.09
N ASP A 221 19.12 10.32 -4.69
CA ASP A 221 20.08 9.23 -4.86
C ASP A 221 19.67 7.96 -4.13
N LEU A 222 18.85 8.06 -3.06
CA LEU A 222 18.32 6.93 -2.31
C LEU A 222 17.39 6.04 -3.14
N LEU A 223 16.81 6.56 -4.23
CA LEU A 223 15.92 5.83 -5.14
C LEU A 223 16.65 5.07 -6.25
N LEU A 224 17.96 5.31 -6.45
CA LEU A 224 18.74 4.65 -7.50
C LEU A 224 18.69 3.11 -7.49
N PRO A 225 18.56 2.42 -6.34
CA PRO A 225 18.44 0.97 -6.34
C PRO A 225 17.28 0.45 -7.19
N PHE A 226 16.15 1.17 -7.28
CA PHE A 226 15.03 0.78 -8.16
C PHE A 226 15.43 0.81 -9.63
N VAL A 227 16.04 1.89 -10.12
CA VAL A 227 16.51 1.99 -11.51
C VAL A 227 17.60 0.96 -11.80
N GLN A 228 18.52 0.73 -10.87
CA GLN A 228 19.55 -0.31 -10.99
C GLN A 228 18.95 -1.71 -11.10
N ALA A 229 17.80 -1.94 -10.44
CA ALA A 229 17.03 -3.17 -10.57
C ALA A 229 16.14 -3.21 -11.84
N GLY A 230 16.19 -2.17 -12.69
CA GLY A 230 15.36 -2.06 -13.90
C GLY A 230 13.91 -1.73 -13.63
N LYS A 231 13.59 -1.18 -12.44
CA LYS A 231 12.25 -0.79 -11.99
C LYS A 231 12.03 0.72 -12.16
N ALA A 232 10.80 1.13 -12.48
CA ALA A 232 10.45 2.54 -12.62
C ALA A 232 10.55 3.28 -11.28
N VAL A 233 10.93 4.55 -11.36
CA VAL A 233 10.84 5.51 -10.26
C VAL A 233 9.99 6.67 -10.73
N PHE A 234 8.79 6.77 -10.22
CA PHE A 234 7.87 7.88 -10.40
C PHE A 234 8.09 8.92 -9.30
N GLY A 235 7.79 10.17 -9.59
CA GLY A 235 7.83 11.14 -8.52
C GLY A 235 7.37 12.53 -8.94
N VAL A 236 7.21 13.37 -7.93
CA VAL A 236 6.68 14.72 -8.11
C VAL A 236 7.43 15.76 -7.29
N GLU A 237 7.41 16.99 -7.83
CA GLU A 237 7.77 18.20 -7.10
C GLU A 237 6.58 19.15 -7.07
N TYR A 238 6.38 19.81 -5.93
CA TYR A 238 5.30 20.76 -5.73
C TYR A 238 5.76 22.22 -5.80
N SER A 239 6.93 22.52 -5.25
CA SER A 239 7.44 23.88 -5.08
C SER A 239 8.49 24.26 -6.12
N LEU A 240 9.39 23.32 -6.46
CA LEU A 240 10.50 23.58 -7.38
C LEU A 240 10.05 23.83 -8.81
N SER A 241 10.80 24.68 -9.54
CA SER A 241 10.61 24.85 -10.99
C SER A 241 11.12 23.62 -11.75
N THR A 242 10.44 23.24 -12.83
CA THR A 242 10.89 22.15 -13.74
C THR A 242 12.31 22.35 -14.28
N THR A 243 12.73 23.61 -14.45
CA THR A 243 14.09 23.96 -14.85
C THR A 243 15.14 23.58 -13.80
N THR A 244 14.73 23.39 -12.53
CA THR A 244 15.63 23.03 -11.44
C THR A 244 15.91 21.53 -11.40
N PHE A 245 14.90 20.70 -11.65
CA PHE A 245 15.02 19.26 -11.40
C PHE A 245 14.90 18.35 -12.64
N CYS A 246 14.19 18.76 -13.70
CA CYS A 246 13.88 17.83 -14.80
C CYS A 246 15.15 17.31 -15.52
N SER A 247 16.18 18.14 -15.68
CA SER A 247 17.43 17.65 -16.31
C SER A 247 18.09 16.55 -15.49
N GLN A 248 18.09 16.70 -14.16
CA GLN A 248 18.64 15.71 -13.25
C GLN A 248 17.76 14.46 -13.18
N ALA A 249 16.44 14.60 -13.04
CA ALA A 249 15.48 13.49 -13.05
C ALA A 249 15.67 12.62 -14.31
N ASN A 250 15.76 13.24 -15.48
CA ASN A 250 15.99 12.54 -16.73
C ASN A 250 17.35 11.82 -16.78
N SER A 251 18.40 12.43 -16.23
CA SER A 251 19.74 11.80 -16.15
C SER A 251 19.77 10.59 -15.22
N MET A 252 18.92 10.60 -14.16
CA MET A 252 18.74 9.49 -13.22
C MET A 252 17.75 8.43 -13.76
N ASN A 253 17.18 8.66 -14.93
CA ASN A 253 16.16 7.81 -15.55
C ASN A 253 14.87 7.70 -14.72
N PHE A 254 14.47 8.77 -14.05
CA PHE A 254 13.25 8.90 -13.27
C PHE A 254 12.12 9.49 -14.12
N ASP A 255 10.90 9.07 -13.84
CA ASP A 255 9.66 9.53 -14.46
C ASP A 255 9.00 10.62 -13.61
N TRP A 256 9.49 11.88 -13.73
CA TRP A 256 9.18 12.96 -12.79
C TRP A 256 8.19 13.96 -13.33
N LEU A 257 7.27 14.39 -12.45
CA LEU A 257 6.27 15.43 -12.76
C LEU A 257 6.44 16.64 -11.84
N LYS A 258 5.99 17.79 -12.31
CA LYS A 258 5.56 18.88 -11.45
C LYS A 258 4.06 18.80 -11.29
N LYS A 259 3.59 18.88 -10.06
CA LYS A 259 2.17 18.79 -9.70
C LYS A 259 1.76 19.94 -8.77
N ASN A 260 0.45 20.18 -8.68
CA ASN A 260 -0.15 20.89 -7.55
C ASN A 260 -0.29 19.91 -6.36
N LEU A 261 -0.17 20.41 -5.13
CA LEU A 261 -0.34 19.58 -3.92
C LEU A 261 -1.75 18.97 -3.83
N SER A 262 -2.74 19.58 -4.47
CA SER A 262 -4.10 19.03 -4.59
C SER A 262 -4.19 17.77 -5.44
N LEU A 263 -3.13 17.40 -6.16
CA LEU A 263 -3.09 16.27 -7.09
C LEU A 263 -4.28 16.27 -8.06
N ASP A 264 -4.61 17.46 -8.58
CA ASP A 264 -5.61 17.66 -9.62
C ASP A 264 -5.10 17.18 -11.01
N SER A 265 -5.85 17.47 -12.07
CA SER A 265 -5.48 17.06 -13.44
C SER A 265 -4.24 17.79 -13.98
N TRP A 266 -3.85 18.94 -13.42
CA TRP A 266 -2.71 19.71 -13.90
C TRP A 266 -1.38 19.00 -13.63
N ARG A 267 -0.51 18.95 -14.64
CA ARG A 267 0.85 18.42 -14.53
C ARG A 267 1.79 19.04 -15.55
N VAL A 268 3.08 19.01 -15.28
CA VAL A 268 4.15 19.19 -16.28
C VAL A 268 5.11 18.02 -16.19
N SER A 269 5.26 17.26 -17.28
CA SER A 269 6.19 16.13 -17.33
C SER A 269 7.59 16.61 -17.66
N CYS A 270 8.61 15.94 -17.10
CA CYS A 270 10.01 16.18 -17.43
C CYS A 270 10.42 15.52 -18.77
N ARG A 271 9.69 14.54 -19.24
CA ARG A 271 9.88 13.84 -20.52
C ARG A 271 8.59 13.33 -21.10
#